data_5698c584b3b70d9c56f114c955420d38
#
_entry.id   5698c584b3b70d9c56f114c955420d38
#
_cell.length_a   1.000
_cell.length_b   1.000
_cell.length_c   1.000
_cell.angle_alpha   90.00
_cell.angle_beta   90.00
_cell.angle_gamma   90.00
#
_symmetry.space_group_name_H-M   'P 1'
#
loop_
_entity.id
_entity.type
_entity.pdbx_description
1 polymer ?
#
loop_
_entity_poly.entity_id
_entity_poly.type
_entity_poly.pdbx_seq_one_letter_code
_entity_poly.pdbx_strand_id
1 'polypeptide(L)'
;MVLLDTCAVIWATLAPAALSAHAREIVADESNMILVSAASAWEIATKVRLGKLPGAEKLERDYQDVMEDAGYTLLDIDTASALRAGRLVAEHRDPFDRMIAAQALGQDIPVLSPDPLFEQFGVRRIW
;
A
#
# COMPACT_ATOMS: atom_id res chain seq x y z
N MET A 1 3.52 0.40 -13.56
CA MET A 1 3.40 -0.19 -12.21
C MET A 1 3.34 0.88 -11.15
N VAL A 2 2.48 0.70 -10.16
CA VAL A 2 2.38 1.55 -8.98
C VAL A 2 2.09 0.69 -7.76
N LEU A 3 2.71 1.00 -6.63
CA LEU A 3 2.49 0.33 -5.36
C LEU A 3 1.59 1.19 -4.48
N LEU A 4 0.48 0.64 -4.00
CA LEU A 4 -0.42 1.35 -3.10
C LEU A 4 0.11 1.29 -1.67
N ASP A 5 0.02 2.41 -0.93
CA ASP A 5 0.16 2.33 0.51
C ASP A 5 -1.12 1.74 1.13
N THR A 6 -1.11 1.45 2.40
CA THR A 6 -2.25 0.80 3.07
C THR A 6 -3.51 1.67 3.03
N CYS A 7 -3.37 2.98 3.20
CA CYS A 7 -4.49 3.91 3.13
C CYS A 7 -5.16 3.87 1.75
N ALA A 8 -4.36 3.89 0.69
CA ALA A 8 -4.86 3.81 -0.68
C ALA A 8 -5.55 2.46 -0.95
N VAL A 9 -5.02 1.35 -0.43
CA VAL A 9 -5.67 0.04 -0.53
C VAL A 9 -7.06 0.05 0.12
N ILE A 10 -7.15 0.56 1.34
CA ILE A 10 -8.42 0.62 2.08
C ILE A 10 -9.43 1.49 1.33
N TRP A 11 -9.02 2.67 0.89
CA TRP A 11 -9.93 3.58 0.18
C TRP A 11 -10.32 3.04 -1.19
N ALA A 12 -9.40 2.47 -1.95
CA ALA A 12 -9.74 1.89 -3.25
C ALA A 12 -10.77 0.77 -3.14
N THR A 13 -10.76 0.00 -2.04
CA THR A 13 -11.66 -1.14 -1.83
C THR A 13 -12.95 -0.77 -1.10
N LEU A 14 -12.92 0.14 -0.13
CA LEU A 14 -14.05 0.44 0.75
C LEU A 14 -14.65 1.83 0.55
N ALA A 15 -13.88 2.80 0.06
CA ALA A 15 -14.32 4.19 -0.04
C ALA A 15 -13.63 4.90 -1.22
N PRO A 16 -13.89 4.49 -2.48
CA PRO A 16 -13.19 5.05 -3.65
C PRO A 16 -13.31 6.58 -3.76
N ALA A 17 -14.39 7.17 -3.23
CA ALA A 17 -14.57 8.62 -3.21
C ALA A 17 -13.52 9.35 -2.34
N ALA A 18 -12.84 8.65 -1.44
CA ALA A 18 -11.77 9.24 -0.62
C ALA A 18 -10.45 9.41 -1.40
N LEU A 19 -10.28 8.67 -2.49
CA LEU A 19 -9.12 8.86 -3.37
C LEU A 19 -9.20 10.22 -4.07
N SER A 20 -8.03 10.81 -4.37
CA SER A 20 -7.99 11.96 -5.27
C SER A 20 -8.52 11.56 -6.65
N ALA A 21 -8.93 12.54 -7.47
CA ALA A 21 -9.37 12.26 -8.83
C ALA A 21 -8.27 11.54 -9.64
N HIS A 22 -7.02 11.99 -9.48
CA HIS A 22 -5.87 11.39 -10.15
C HIS A 22 -5.62 9.95 -9.66
N ALA A 23 -5.67 9.71 -8.36
CA ALA A 23 -5.51 8.35 -7.81
C ALA A 23 -6.61 7.41 -8.29
N ARG A 24 -7.86 7.87 -8.38
CA ARG A 24 -8.97 7.07 -8.92
C ARG A 24 -8.73 6.68 -10.38
N GLU A 25 -8.25 7.62 -11.18
CA GLU A 25 -7.93 7.34 -12.59
C GLU A 25 -6.86 6.25 -12.71
N ILE A 26 -5.84 6.31 -11.86
CA ILE A 26 -4.74 5.33 -11.88
C ILE A 26 -5.24 3.94 -11.52
N VAL A 27 -6.02 3.80 -10.44
CA VAL A 27 -6.49 2.46 -10.02
C VAL A 27 -7.58 1.92 -10.94
N ALA A 28 -8.32 2.76 -11.64
CA ALA A 28 -9.35 2.35 -12.58
C ALA A 28 -8.81 1.98 -13.97
N ASP A 29 -7.59 2.40 -14.30
CA ASP A 29 -6.98 2.13 -15.59
C ASP A 29 -6.43 0.70 -15.63
N GLU A 30 -7.11 -0.16 -16.39
CA GLU A 30 -6.75 -1.57 -16.52
C GLU A 30 -5.38 -1.79 -17.17
N SER A 31 -4.82 -0.79 -17.83
CA SER A 31 -3.45 -0.87 -18.37
C SER A 31 -2.38 -0.72 -17.30
N ASN A 32 -2.72 -0.22 -16.12
CA ASN A 32 -1.80 -0.10 -15.00
C ASN A 32 -1.72 -1.41 -14.21
N MET A 33 -0.50 -1.82 -13.88
CA MET A 33 -0.30 -2.89 -12.92
C MET A 33 -0.29 -2.29 -11.51
N ILE A 34 -1.31 -2.61 -10.73
CA ILE A 34 -1.48 -2.15 -9.36
C ILE A 34 -0.94 -3.21 -8.42
N LEU A 35 0.06 -2.85 -7.63
CA LEU A 35 0.70 -3.74 -6.67
C LEU A 35 0.24 -3.40 -5.26
N VAL A 36 0.04 -4.43 -4.44
CA VAL A 36 -0.33 -4.31 -3.03
C VAL A 36 0.62 -5.15 -2.20
N SER A 37 1.30 -4.52 -1.24
CA SER A 37 2.29 -5.19 -0.41
C SER A 37 1.66 -6.12 0.63
N ALA A 38 2.33 -7.22 0.92
CA ALA A 38 2.03 -8.05 2.09
C ALA A 38 2.08 -7.25 3.41
N ALA A 39 2.85 -6.16 3.46
CA ALA A 39 2.84 -5.24 4.61
C ALA A 39 1.47 -4.62 4.84
N SER A 40 0.72 -4.30 3.78
CA SER A 40 -0.64 -3.77 3.90
C SER A 40 -1.60 -4.81 4.48
N ALA A 41 -1.48 -6.07 4.07
CA ALA A 41 -2.26 -7.16 4.66
C ALA A 41 -2.00 -7.29 6.16
N TRP A 42 -0.74 -7.24 6.57
CA TRP A 42 -0.36 -7.29 7.98
C TRP A 42 -0.89 -6.08 8.76
N GLU A 43 -0.76 -4.89 8.22
CA GLU A 43 -1.27 -3.67 8.86
C GLU A 43 -2.79 -3.73 9.04
N ILE A 44 -3.53 -4.11 8.00
CA ILE A 44 -4.99 -4.20 8.04
C ILE A 44 -5.43 -5.24 9.08
N ALA A 45 -4.85 -6.45 9.05
CA ALA A 45 -5.17 -7.50 10.01
C ALA A 45 -4.89 -7.07 11.46
N THR A 46 -3.75 -6.39 11.68
CA THR A 46 -3.37 -5.89 13.00
C THR A 46 -4.37 -4.84 13.50
N LYS A 47 -4.72 -3.88 12.66
CA LYS A 47 -5.64 -2.79 13.03
C LYS A 47 -7.08 -3.26 13.21
N VAL A 48 -7.53 -4.24 12.43
CA VAL A 48 -8.84 -4.86 12.62
C VAL A 48 -8.88 -5.57 13.99
N ARG A 49 -7.86 -6.36 14.31
CA ARG A 49 -7.76 -7.04 15.61
C ARG A 49 -7.79 -6.06 16.78
N LEU A 50 -7.17 -4.90 16.62
CA LEU A 50 -7.11 -3.85 17.65
C LEU A 50 -8.36 -2.96 17.69
N GLY A 51 -9.34 -3.18 16.82
CA GLY A 51 -10.54 -2.36 16.75
C GLY A 51 -10.31 -0.97 16.17
N LYS A 52 -9.23 -0.75 15.42
CA LYS A 52 -8.84 0.56 14.86
C LYS A 52 -9.33 0.79 13.43
N LEU A 53 -9.94 -0.22 12.79
CA LEU A 53 -10.49 -0.12 11.45
C LEU A 53 -11.93 -0.65 11.42
N PRO A 54 -12.88 0.04 12.07
CA PRO A 54 -14.28 -0.37 12.01
C PRO A 54 -14.78 -0.30 10.55
N GLY A 55 -15.49 -1.34 10.12
CA GLY A 55 -15.97 -1.47 8.75
C GLY A 55 -15.03 -2.23 7.81
N ALA A 56 -13.81 -2.55 8.23
CA ALA A 56 -12.83 -3.27 7.41
C ALA A 56 -12.77 -4.79 7.72
N GLU A 57 -13.64 -5.30 8.56
CA GLU A 57 -13.62 -6.70 9.03
C GLU A 57 -13.79 -7.67 7.87
N LYS A 58 -14.68 -7.36 6.93
CA LYS A 58 -14.91 -8.21 5.75
C LYS A 58 -13.72 -8.14 4.78
N LEU A 59 -13.17 -6.95 4.57
CA LEU A 59 -11.97 -6.78 3.76
C LEU A 59 -10.82 -7.63 4.30
N GLU A 60 -10.60 -7.60 5.61
CA GLU A 60 -9.55 -8.38 6.24
C GLU A 60 -9.78 -9.88 6.06
N ARG A 61 -11.00 -10.36 6.32
CA ARG A 61 -11.34 -11.79 6.23
C ARG A 61 -11.18 -12.33 4.82
N ASP A 62 -11.64 -11.60 3.81
CA ASP A 62 -11.68 -12.02 2.41
C ASP A 62 -10.57 -11.35 1.56
N TYR A 63 -9.48 -10.94 2.21
CA TYR A 63 -8.48 -10.02 1.64
C TYR A 63 -7.94 -10.48 0.28
N GLN A 64 -7.50 -11.73 0.18
CA GLN A 64 -6.90 -12.23 -1.06
C GLN A 64 -7.91 -12.25 -2.21
N ASP A 65 -9.15 -12.68 -1.94
CA ASP A 65 -10.21 -12.69 -2.94
C ASP A 65 -10.57 -11.27 -3.39
N VAL A 66 -10.64 -10.32 -2.45
CA VAL A 66 -10.93 -8.91 -2.76
C VAL A 66 -9.86 -8.32 -3.66
N MET A 67 -8.57 -8.57 -3.36
CA MET A 67 -7.47 -8.07 -4.18
C MET A 67 -7.47 -8.70 -5.58
N GLU A 68 -7.72 -10.00 -5.67
CA GLU A 68 -7.80 -10.71 -6.94
C GLU A 68 -8.95 -10.20 -7.78
N ASP A 69 -10.14 -10.04 -7.19
CA ASP A 69 -11.32 -9.51 -7.90
C ASP A 69 -11.10 -8.07 -8.40
N ALA A 70 -10.33 -7.28 -7.67
CA ALA A 70 -9.95 -5.93 -8.07
C ALA A 70 -8.90 -5.91 -9.20
N GLY A 71 -8.29 -7.05 -9.52
CA GLY A 71 -7.21 -7.14 -10.51
C GLY A 71 -5.85 -6.67 -9.96
N TYR A 72 -5.69 -6.58 -8.66
CA TYR A 72 -4.44 -6.16 -8.03
C TYR A 72 -3.47 -7.33 -7.89
N THR A 73 -2.18 -7.05 -8.00
CA THR A 73 -1.12 -8.04 -7.83
C THR A 73 -0.56 -7.95 -6.42
N LEU A 74 -0.57 -9.06 -5.71
CA LEU A 74 0.01 -9.14 -4.36
C LEU A 74 1.54 -9.20 -4.47
N LEU A 75 2.22 -8.38 -3.67
CA LEU A 75 3.69 -8.31 -3.64
C LEU A 75 4.19 -8.84 -2.30
N ASP A 76 4.84 -9.98 -2.33
CA ASP A 76 5.44 -10.60 -1.15
C ASP A 76 6.67 -9.82 -0.69
N ILE A 77 6.96 -9.92 0.60
CA ILE A 77 8.15 -9.31 1.20
C ILE A 77 9.29 -10.32 1.16
N ASP A 78 10.36 -9.97 0.45
CA ASP A 78 11.58 -10.77 0.43
C ASP A 78 12.62 -10.24 1.44
N THR A 79 13.69 -11.00 1.62
CA THR A 79 14.76 -10.65 2.57
C THR A 79 15.46 -9.35 2.18
N ALA A 80 15.68 -9.12 0.88
CA ALA A 80 16.32 -7.90 0.39
C ALA A 80 15.49 -6.66 0.72
N SER A 81 14.16 -6.74 0.54
CA SER A 81 13.24 -5.66 0.92
C SER A 81 13.24 -5.41 2.42
N ALA A 82 13.26 -6.46 3.23
CA ALA A 82 13.29 -6.35 4.69
C ALA A 82 14.57 -5.63 5.17
N LEU A 83 15.71 -6.00 4.61
CA LEU A 83 16.99 -5.33 4.94
C LEU A 83 16.96 -3.87 4.50
N ARG A 84 16.45 -3.58 3.30
CA ARG A 84 16.32 -2.21 2.80
C ARG A 84 15.44 -1.37 3.71
N ALA A 85 14.28 -1.91 4.12
CA ALA A 85 13.36 -1.20 5.01
C ALA A 85 14.03 -0.81 6.33
N GLY A 86 14.80 -1.73 6.92
CA GLY A 86 15.54 -1.46 8.14
C GLY A 86 16.64 -0.42 7.98
N ARG A 87 17.25 -0.36 6.79
CA ARG A 87 18.38 0.54 6.49
C ARG A 87 17.98 1.94 6.02
N LEU A 88 16.70 2.17 5.68
CA LEU A 88 16.24 3.48 5.23
C LEU A 88 16.52 4.56 6.27
N VAL A 89 17.20 5.62 5.83
CA VAL A 89 17.53 6.77 6.68
C VAL A 89 16.42 7.81 6.52
N ALA A 90 15.43 7.75 7.41
CA ALA A 90 14.32 8.68 7.49
C ALA A 90 13.76 8.68 8.91
N GLU A 91 13.19 9.81 9.33
CA GLU A 91 12.61 9.94 10.66
C GLU A 91 11.29 9.18 10.81
N HIS A 92 10.61 8.90 9.72
CA HIS A 92 9.35 8.17 9.71
C HIS A 92 9.55 6.74 10.24
N ARG A 93 8.86 6.41 11.34
CA ARG A 93 9.10 5.17 12.10
C ARG A 93 8.09 4.07 11.83
N ASP A 94 7.00 4.35 11.09
CA ASP A 94 5.98 3.36 10.80
C ASP A 94 6.60 2.20 10.02
N PRO A 95 6.63 0.98 10.59
CA PRO A 95 7.28 -0.16 9.94
C PRO A 95 6.58 -0.58 8.66
N PHE A 96 5.27 -0.39 8.56
CA PHE A 96 4.50 -0.74 7.36
C PHE A 96 4.87 0.18 6.21
N ASP A 97 4.91 1.49 6.45
CA ASP A 97 5.29 2.48 5.44
C ASP A 97 6.74 2.31 5.02
N ARG A 98 7.64 2.02 5.95
CA ARG A 98 9.04 1.75 5.65
C ARG A 98 9.19 0.55 4.70
N MET A 99 8.43 -0.51 4.93
CA MET A 99 8.47 -1.69 4.07
C MET A 99 7.93 -1.38 2.67
N ILE A 100 6.81 -0.68 2.58
CA ILE A 100 6.22 -0.27 1.30
C ILE A 100 7.22 0.60 0.52
N ALA A 101 7.83 1.57 1.17
CA ALA A 101 8.85 2.42 0.55
C ALA A 101 10.06 1.60 0.07
N ALA A 102 10.53 0.65 0.87
CA ALA A 102 11.65 -0.22 0.51
C ALA A 102 11.35 -1.06 -0.73
N GLN A 103 10.13 -1.58 -0.82
CA GLN A 103 9.72 -2.36 -1.99
C GLN A 103 9.61 -1.50 -3.24
N ALA A 104 9.05 -0.30 -3.12
CA ALA A 104 8.95 0.64 -4.23
C ALA A 104 10.34 1.05 -4.75
N LEU A 105 11.27 1.35 -3.85
CA LEU A 105 12.66 1.67 -4.21
C LEU A 105 13.34 0.50 -4.90
N GLY A 106 13.14 -0.72 -4.39
CA GLY A 106 13.75 -1.92 -4.96
C GLY A 106 13.27 -2.23 -6.37
N GLN A 107 12.05 -1.85 -6.71
CA GLN A 107 11.46 -2.06 -8.02
C GLN A 107 11.47 -0.80 -8.90
N ASP A 108 11.97 0.31 -8.37
CA ASP A 108 11.97 1.60 -9.05
C ASP A 108 10.57 2.01 -9.55
N ILE A 109 9.58 1.91 -8.68
CA ILE A 109 8.19 2.26 -8.99
C ILE A 109 7.66 3.31 -8.00
N PRO A 110 6.66 4.12 -8.41
CA PRO A 110 6.06 5.09 -7.52
C PRO A 110 5.14 4.44 -6.48
N VAL A 111 4.89 5.17 -5.40
CA VAL A 111 3.89 4.83 -4.39
C VAL A 111 2.68 5.74 -4.55
N LEU A 112 1.50 5.15 -4.59
CA LEU A 112 0.24 5.88 -4.54
C LEU A 112 -0.14 6.06 -3.08
N SER A 113 -0.05 7.29 -2.57
CA SER A 113 -0.28 7.60 -1.17
C SER A 113 -0.67 9.06 -0.97
N PRO A 114 -1.64 9.36 -0.08
CA PRO A 114 -1.95 10.72 0.33
C PRO A 114 -0.88 11.31 1.26
N ASP A 115 0.01 10.49 1.83
CA ASP A 115 0.95 10.90 2.86
C ASP A 115 2.27 11.42 2.26
N PRO A 116 2.56 12.74 2.37
CA PRO A 116 3.79 13.30 1.85
C PRO A 116 5.05 12.78 2.55
N LEU A 117 4.93 12.13 3.71
CA LEU A 117 6.07 11.54 4.42
C LEU A 117 6.79 10.47 3.61
N PHE A 118 6.11 9.84 2.64
CA PHE A 118 6.78 8.89 1.72
C PHE A 118 7.93 9.53 0.94
N GLU A 119 7.86 10.82 0.67
CA GLU A 119 8.94 11.52 -0.04
C GLU A 119 10.26 11.53 0.74
N GLN A 120 10.21 11.44 2.06
CA GLN A 120 11.41 11.34 2.91
C GLN A 120 12.23 10.08 2.65
N PHE A 121 11.60 9.03 2.12
CA PHE A 121 12.29 7.79 1.78
C PHE A 121 12.99 7.84 0.41
N GLY A 122 12.77 8.90 -0.38
CA GLY A 122 13.29 8.99 -1.73
C GLY A 122 12.43 8.31 -2.79
N VAL A 123 11.22 7.86 -2.45
CA VAL A 123 10.27 7.30 -3.42
C VAL A 123 9.53 8.41 -4.15
N ARG A 124 9.10 8.14 -5.36
CA ARG A 124 8.17 9.01 -6.09
C ARG A 124 6.76 8.76 -5.53
N ARG A 125 6.12 9.80 -5.06
CA ARG A 125 4.76 9.73 -4.54
C ARG A 125 3.79 10.31 -5.57
N ILE A 126 2.68 9.62 -5.76
CA ILE A 126 1.58 10.06 -6.62
C ILE A 126 0.32 10.16 -5.77
N TRP A 127 -0.42 11.23 -6.00
CA TRP A 127 -1.73 11.39 -5.37
C TRP A 127 -2.63 12.37 -6.13
#